data_2838d33f120d7eb34aed06496a84e7b2
#
_entry.id   2838d33f120d7eb34aed06496a84e7b2
#
_cell.length_a   1.000
_cell.length_b   1.000
_cell.length_c   1.000
_cell.angle_alpha   90.00
_cell.angle_beta   90.00
_cell.angle_gamma   90.00
#
_symmetry.space_group_name_H-M   'P 1'
#
loop_
_entity.id
_entity.type
_entity.pdbx_description
1 polymer ?
#
loop_
_entity_poly.entity_id
_entity_poly.type
_entity_poly.pdbx_seq_one_letter_code
_entity_poly.pdbx_strand_id
1 'polypeptide(L)'
;MALGHFTMAFPLISELGIGSPESIHALAEPMFFIALGLLILGNGFFKPNISSFVGTFYKQNSELRDRGFNLFYMGINIGAFLAPITCGAIGQDPNLGVNAWHYGFGLAGIGMVLGLLVFMYGLRTGVFKNNGHSPNPKLLNAKIAALRNEKGEYVGGGMTLKTATYVGTFLLIPVIFFLLSFGSKPLLYPWGKELSFLDIILFSMVGYMIYYLSRYGKTITKAGYDKLKVIMLLFFYSALFWTFFELAGSAITVYTETNVNKTVPYLGELSSSQFMGVNPLYIILLVPVFNYIWKYLKRKKIEPSAPMKFAIGTILLGLGFFAFPIGGLFADAGMVPMVFLLIAYLLHTLGELCLSPVGLSLVTKLAPKQIVGFVMGFWFLSSSLAHLLGKFIAQETDAGDLSPVEALETFNGVFTNVGLMVNHNIDN
;
A
#
# COMPACT_ATOMS: atom_id res chain seq x y z
N MET A 1 -6.46 -11.68 7.96
CA MET A 1 -7.06 -10.37 7.62
C MET A 1 -8.46 -10.20 8.22
N ALA A 2 -9.46 -11.03 7.89
CA ALA A 2 -10.80 -10.90 8.52
C ALA A 2 -10.75 -10.84 10.05
N LEU A 3 -10.02 -11.78 10.66
CA LEU A 3 -9.81 -11.78 12.10
C LEU A 3 -9.18 -10.47 12.61
N GLY A 4 -8.20 -9.92 11.88
CA GLY A 4 -7.60 -8.63 12.23
C GLY A 4 -8.60 -7.48 12.21
N HIS A 5 -9.45 -7.40 11.20
CA HIS A 5 -10.51 -6.38 11.15
C HIS A 5 -11.53 -6.54 12.29
N PHE A 6 -11.94 -7.77 12.63
CA PHE A 6 -12.82 -8.01 13.79
C PHE A 6 -12.14 -7.70 15.11
N THR A 7 -10.82 -7.92 15.21
CA THR A 7 -10.06 -7.50 16.41
C THR A 7 -9.98 -5.97 16.52
N MET A 8 -9.91 -5.23 15.41
CA MET A 8 -10.04 -3.76 15.42
C MET A 8 -11.46 -3.31 15.83
N ALA A 9 -12.46 -4.11 15.55
CA ALA A 9 -13.84 -3.88 16.00
C ALA A 9 -14.09 -4.30 17.46
N PHE A 10 -13.05 -4.69 18.21
CA PHE A 10 -13.16 -5.16 19.61
C PHE A 10 -13.98 -4.23 20.52
N PRO A 11 -13.94 -2.90 20.43
CA PRO A 11 -14.77 -2.02 21.24
C PRO A 11 -16.28 -2.28 21.14
N LEU A 12 -16.77 -2.83 20.02
CA LEU A 12 -18.19 -3.23 19.85
C LEU A 12 -18.68 -4.22 20.93
N ILE A 13 -17.79 -4.97 21.57
CA ILE A 13 -18.14 -5.96 22.58
C ILE A 13 -18.80 -5.29 23.78
N SER A 14 -18.38 -4.06 24.16
CA SER A 14 -19.01 -3.31 25.26
C SER A 14 -20.45 -2.91 24.94
N GLU A 15 -20.73 -2.59 23.68
CA GLU A 15 -22.06 -2.20 23.23
C GLU A 15 -23.03 -3.40 23.19
N LEU A 16 -22.48 -4.61 23.05
CA LEU A 16 -23.22 -5.86 23.15
C LEU A 16 -23.44 -6.29 24.61
N GLY A 17 -23.07 -5.46 25.61
CA GLY A 17 -23.20 -5.75 27.01
C GLY A 17 -22.22 -6.79 27.56
N ILE A 18 -21.14 -7.06 26.86
CA ILE A 18 -20.11 -8.02 27.28
C ILE A 18 -18.91 -7.24 27.85
N GLY A 19 -18.73 -7.32 29.15
CA GLY A 19 -17.67 -6.59 29.88
C GLY A 19 -18.07 -5.17 30.28
N SER A 20 -17.26 -4.54 31.15
CA SER A 20 -17.44 -3.13 31.49
C SER A 20 -16.77 -2.24 30.46
N PRO A 21 -17.31 -1.05 30.13
CA PRO A 21 -16.68 -0.11 29.21
C PRO A 21 -15.22 0.22 29.57
N GLU A 22 -14.92 0.35 30.87
CA GLU A 22 -13.58 0.64 31.38
C GLU A 22 -12.57 -0.48 31.07
N SER A 23 -12.96 -1.75 31.27
CA SER A 23 -12.10 -2.91 31.00
C SER A 23 -11.84 -3.09 29.50
N ILE A 24 -12.85 -2.81 28.69
CA ILE A 24 -12.74 -2.88 27.23
C ILE A 24 -11.86 -1.75 26.70
N HIS A 25 -12.02 -0.54 27.26
CA HIS A 25 -11.18 0.60 26.88
C HIS A 25 -9.69 0.37 27.23
N ALA A 26 -9.42 -0.22 28.38
CA ALA A 26 -8.05 -0.59 28.79
C ALA A 26 -7.40 -1.64 27.86
N LEU A 27 -8.20 -2.49 27.20
CA LEU A 27 -7.72 -3.50 26.25
C LEU A 27 -7.68 -2.99 24.79
N ALA A 28 -8.27 -1.84 24.49
CA ALA A 28 -8.39 -1.34 23.12
C ALA A 28 -7.04 -1.16 22.43
N GLU A 29 -6.06 -0.55 23.10
CA GLU A 29 -4.73 -0.35 22.55
C GLU A 29 -3.97 -1.67 22.29
N PRO A 30 -3.85 -2.61 23.25
CA PRO A 30 -3.27 -3.93 22.96
C PRO A 30 -3.97 -4.67 21.83
N MET A 31 -5.31 -4.65 21.79
CA MET A 31 -6.08 -5.29 20.73
C MET A 31 -5.82 -4.66 19.36
N PHE A 32 -5.66 -3.34 19.30
CA PHE A 32 -5.29 -2.64 18.09
C PHE A 32 -3.93 -3.12 17.52
N PHE A 33 -2.89 -3.25 18.35
CA PHE A 33 -1.59 -3.76 17.89
C PHE A 33 -1.63 -5.25 17.49
N ILE A 34 -2.44 -6.07 18.20
CA ILE A 34 -2.69 -7.46 17.78
C ILE A 34 -3.39 -7.48 16.42
N ALA A 35 -4.40 -6.65 16.21
CA ALA A 35 -5.13 -6.53 14.96
C ALA A 35 -4.20 -6.13 13.80
N LEU A 36 -3.34 -5.14 14.01
CA LEU A 36 -2.31 -4.75 13.03
C LEU A 36 -1.40 -5.93 12.69
N GLY A 37 -0.93 -6.68 13.70
CA GLY A 37 -0.11 -7.88 13.48
C GLY A 37 -0.82 -8.93 12.62
N LEU A 38 -2.10 -9.19 12.89
CA LEU A 38 -2.94 -10.10 12.10
C LEU A 38 -3.16 -9.60 10.66
N LEU A 39 -3.32 -8.29 10.47
CA LEU A 39 -3.45 -7.68 9.15
C LEU A 39 -2.13 -7.76 8.35
N ILE A 40 -1.00 -7.47 8.99
CA ILE A 40 0.34 -7.57 8.36
C ILE A 40 0.58 -8.99 7.88
N LEU A 41 0.39 -9.99 8.74
CA LEU A 41 0.56 -11.40 8.37
C LEU A 41 -0.44 -11.83 7.29
N GLY A 42 -1.72 -11.46 7.47
CA GLY A 42 -2.76 -11.79 6.51
C GLY A 42 -2.50 -11.18 5.12
N ASN A 43 -2.03 -9.94 5.06
CA ASN A 43 -1.69 -9.27 3.81
C ASN A 43 -0.43 -9.88 3.16
N GLY A 44 0.58 -10.23 3.96
CA GLY A 44 1.78 -10.93 3.50
C GLY A 44 1.48 -12.28 2.84
N PHE A 45 0.50 -13.03 3.34
CA PHE A 45 0.04 -14.27 2.70
C PHE A 45 -0.91 -14.02 1.52
N PHE A 46 -1.73 -12.99 1.56
CA PHE A 46 -2.77 -12.76 0.54
C PHE A 46 -2.19 -12.13 -0.73
N LYS A 47 -1.52 -10.98 -0.60
CA LYS A 47 -1.14 -10.11 -1.73
C LYS A 47 -0.25 -10.79 -2.79
N PRO A 48 0.83 -11.52 -2.43
CA PRO A 48 1.65 -12.22 -3.42
C PRO A 48 0.94 -13.41 -4.05
N ASN A 49 0.12 -14.11 -3.27
CA ASN A 49 -0.53 -15.35 -3.71
C ASN A 49 -1.70 -15.08 -4.64
N ILE A 50 -2.53 -14.06 -4.39
CA ILE A 50 -3.69 -13.79 -5.24
C ILE A 50 -3.26 -13.35 -6.65
N SER A 51 -2.22 -12.54 -6.77
CA SER A 51 -1.67 -12.12 -8.07
C SER A 51 -1.09 -13.31 -8.86
N SER A 52 -0.34 -14.18 -8.17
CA SER A 52 0.18 -15.41 -8.76
C SER A 52 -0.95 -16.34 -9.19
N PHE A 53 -1.98 -16.48 -8.37
CA PHE A 53 -3.15 -17.30 -8.63
C PHE A 53 -3.90 -16.85 -9.91
N VAL A 54 -4.17 -15.54 -10.05
CA VAL A 54 -4.76 -14.99 -11.28
C VAL A 54 -3.91 -15.34 -12.50
N GLY A 55 -2.59 -15.27 -12.39
CA GLY A 55 -1.67 -15.64 -13.47
C GLY A 55 -1.76 -17.10 -13.93
N THR A 56 -2.24 -18.03 -13.07
CA THR A 56 -2.35 -19.46 -13.42
C THR A 56 -3.49 -19.77 -14.36
N PHE A 57 -4.49 -18.89 -14.51
CA PHE A 57 -5.61 -19.09 -15.42
C PHE A 57 -5.29 -18.85 -16.89
N TYR A 58 -4.17 -18.23 -17.18
CA TYR A 58 -3.81 -17.77 -18.52
C TYR A 58 -2.47 -18.34 -18.97
N LYS A 59 -2.37 -18.69 -20.26
CA LYS A 59 -1.08 -19.04 -20.87
C LYS A 59 -0.14 -17.85 -20.83
N GLN A 60 1.16 -18.10 -20.62
CA GLN A 60 2.20 -17.06 -20.73
C GLN A 60 2.13 -16.41 -22.13
N ASN A 61 2.27 -15.07 -22.16
CA ASN A 61 2.24 -14.27 -23.40
C ASN A 61 0.92 -14.28 -24.18
N SER A 62 -0.21 -14.62 -23.57
CA SER A 62 -1.52 -14.50 -24.22
C SER A 62 -2.12 -13.10 -23.96
N GLU A 63 -2.77 -12.52 -24.95
CA GLU A 63 -3.54 -11.27 -24.79
C GLU A 63 -4.65 -11.38 -23.74
N LEU A 64 -5.20 -12.60 -23.55
CA LEU A 64 -6.21 -12.89 -22.52
C LEU A 64 -5.62 -12.73 -21.10
N ARG A 65 -4.32 -12.97 -20.91
CA ARG A 65 -3.65 -12.77 -19.64
C ARG A 65 -3.65 -11.29 -19.25
N ASP A 66 -3.28 -10.41 -20.17
CA ASP A 66 -3.25 -8.97 -19.92
C ASP A 66 -4.66 -8.44 -19.61
N ARG A 67 -5.67 -8.91 -20.35
CA ARG A 67 -7.07 -8.58 -20.06
C ARG A 67 -7.53 -9.08 -18.68
N GLY A 68 -7.13 -10.28 -18.29
CA GLY A 68 -7.45 -10.86 -16.98
C GLY A 68 -6.81 -10.06 -15.83
N PHE A 69 -5.55 -9.66 -15.99
CA PHE A 69 -4.88 -8.79 -15.01
C PHE A 69 -5.49 -7.38 -14.95
N ASN A 70 -5.90 -6.82 -16.08
CA ASN A 70 -6.60 -5.53 -16.10
C ASN A 70 -7.95 -5.61 -15.36
N LEU A 71 -8.71 -6.69 -15.54
CA LEU A 71 -9.97 -6.92 -14.83
C LEU A 71 -9.71 -7.09 -13.31
N PHE A 72 -8.68 -7.83 -12.95
CA PHE A 72 -8.25 -7.99 -11.55
C PHE A 72 -7.85 -6.66 -10.92
N TYR A 73 -7.07 -5.84 -11.61
CA TYR A 73 -6.68 -4.50 -11.17
C TYR A 73 -7.89 -3.57 -11.02
N MET A 74 -8.83 -3.64 -11.94
CA MET A 74 -10.10 -2.90 -11.84
C MET A 74 -10.88 -3.35 -10.60
N GLY A 75 -10.95 -4.65 -10.30
CA GLY A 75 -11.59 -5.17 -9.09
C GLY A 75 -10.94 -4.64 -7.80
N ILE A 76 -9.61 -4.53 -7.75
CA ILE A 76 -8.88 -3.92 -6.63
C ILE A 76 -9.33 -2.46 -6.45
N ASN A 77 -9.39 -1.68 -7.54
CA ASN A 77 -9.75 -0.26 -7.47
C ASN A 77 -11.23 -0.04 -7.16
N ILE A 78 -12.13 -0.92 -7.59
CA ILE A 78 -13.53 -0.89 -7.15
C ILE A 78 -13.61 -1.09 -5.63
N GLY A 79 -12.86 -2.05 -5.07
CA GLY A 79 -12.77 -2.25 -3.62
C GLY A 79 -12.18 -1.04 -2.89
N ALA A 80 -11.10 -0.46 -3.44
CA ALA A 80 -10.44 0.72 -2.88
C ALA A 80 -11.34 1.98 -2.97
N PHE A 81 -12.24 2.06 -3.93
CA PHE A 81 -13.26 3.11 -4.02
C PHE A 81 -14.38 2.91 -3.01
N LEU A 82 -14.92 1.69 -2.92
CA LEU A 82 -16.06 1.41 -2.05
C LEU A 82 -15.72 1.45 -0.56
N ALA A 83 -14.52 1.02 -0.17
CA ALA A 83 -14.14 0.93 1.24
C ALA A 83 -14.14 2.30 1.97
N PRO A 84 -13.54 3.39 1.47
CA PRO A 84 -13.64 4.71 2.09
C PRO A 84 -15.07 5.25 2.13
N ILE A 85 -15.87 4.97 1.09
CA ILE A 85 -17.25 5.44 1.01
C ILE A 85 -18.15 4.72 2.03
N THR A 86 -17.91 3.45 2.29
CA THR A 86 -18.74 2.66 3.22
C THR A 86 -18.15 2.66 4.62
N CYS A 87 -16.96 2.11 4.81
CA CYS A 87 -16.33 1.98 6.13
C CYS A 87 -15.90 3.34 6.68
N GLY A 88 -15.41 4.24 5.81
CA GLY A 88 -14.99 5.58 6.21
C GLY A 88 -16.16 6.47 6.58
N ALA A 89 -17.27 6.42 5.83
CA ALA A 89 -18.47 7.17 6.17
C ALA A 89 -19.03 6.75 7.54
N ILE A 90 -19.10 5.43 7.81
CA ILE A 90 -19.56 4.91 9.10
C ILE A 90 -18.58 5.30 10.22
N GLY A 91 -17.27 5.15 9.99
CA GLY A 91 -16.24 5.47 10.97
C GLY A 91 -16.18 6.93 11.40
N GLN A 92 -16.64 7.83 10.55
CA GLN A 92 -16.70 9.28 10.79
C GLN A 92 -18.14 9.82 10.89
N ASP A 93 -19.15 8.98 11.08
CA ASP A 93 -20.55 9.43 11.25
C ASP A 93 -20.73 10.06 12.64
N PRO A 94 -21.06 11.36 12.72
CA PRO A 94 -21.27 12.04 13.99
C PRO A 94 -22.45 11.47 14.81
N ASN A 95 -23.40 10.83 14.15
CA ASN A 95 -24.58 10.25 14.80
C ASN A 95 -24.26 8.95 15.54
N LEU A 96 -23.18 8.28 15.19
CA LEU A 96 -22.68 7.05 15.84
C LEU A 96 -21.71 7.34 17.00
N GLY A 97 -21.47 8.61 17.31
CA GLY A 97 -20.58 9.05 18.37
C GLY A 97 -19.15 9.32 17.94
N VAL A 98 -18.36 9.84 18.87
CA VAL A 98 -16.94 10.12 18.61
C VAL A 98 -16.19 8.80 18.45
N ASN A 99 -15.49 8.64 17.32
CA ASN A 99 -14.66 7.46 17.00
C ASN A 99 -15.46 6.17 16.69
N ALA A 100 -16.45 6.25 15.82
CA ALA A 100 -17.21 5.08 15.32
C ALA A 100 -16.42 4.13 14.39
N TRP A 101 -15.08 4.24 14.35
CA TRP A 101 -14.20 3.45 13.49
C TRP A 101 -14.32 1.93 13.71
N HIS A 102 -14.66 1.49 14.90
CA HIS A 102 -14.88 0.08 15.21
C HIS A 102 -16.04 -0.52 14.39
N TYR A 103 -17.08 0.25 14.05
CA TYR A 103 -18.13 -0.19 13.12
C TYR A 103 -17.60 -0.31 11.68
N GLY A 104 -16.80 0.67 11.24
CA GLY A 104 -16.14 0.66 9.92
C GLY A 104 -15.23 -0.57 9.76
N PHE A 105 -14.41 -0.88 10.76
CA PHE A 105 -13.55 -2.06 10.76
C PHE A 105 -14.36 -3.36 10.82
N GLY A 106 -15.45 -3.40 11.59
CA GLY A 106 -16.38 -4.53 11.63
C GLY A 106 -16.98 -4.81 10.26
N LEU A 107 -17.41 -3.76 9.54
CA LEU A 107 -17.93 -3.88 8.17
C LEU A 107 -16.83 -4.39 7.20
N ALA A 108 -15.60 -3.90 7.31
CA ALA A 108 -14.47 -4.42 6.53
C ALA A 108 -14.21 -5.90 6.81
N GLY A 109 -14.32 -6.33 8.08
CA GLY A 109 -14.25 -7.74 8.48
C GLY A 109 -15.32 -8.60 7.81
N ILE A 110 -16.57 -8.13 7.78
CA ILE A 110 -17.69 -8.78 7.08
C ILE A 110 -17.37 -8.89 5.58
N GLY A 111 -16.90 -7.81 4.94
CA GLY A 111 -16.49 -7.81 3.55
C GLY A 111 -15.41 -8.86 3.25
N MET A 112 -14.42 -9.00 4.13
CA MET A 112 -13.37 -10.03 4.01
C MET A 112 -13.93 -11.46 4.12
N VAL A 113 -14.91 -11.71 5.00
CA VAL A 113 -15.57 -13.00 5.11
C VAL A 113 -16.40 -13.30 3.86
N LEU A 114 -17.14 -12.32 3.33
CA LEU A 114 -17.88 -12.48 2.09
C LEU A 114 -16.93 -12.81 0.92
N GLY A 115 -15.80 -12.12 0.81
CA GLY A 115 -14.77 -12.43 -0.19
C GLY A 115 -14.23 -13.87 -0.04
N LEU A 116 -13.99 -14.33 1.20
CA LEU A 116 -13.58 -15.70 1.48
C LEU A 116 -14.66 -16.72 1.05
N LEU A 117 -15.93 -16.45 1.36
CA LEU A 117 -17.05 -17.33 0.98
C LEU A 117 -17.19 -17.44 -0.55
N VAL A 118 -17.07 -16.33 -1.27
CA VAL A 118 -17.08 -16.32 -2.74
C VAL A 118 -15.89 -17.12 -3.29
N PHE A 119 -14.70 -16.97 -2.70
CA PHE A 119 -13.54 -17.75 -3.11
C PHE A 119 -13.73 -19.25 -2.85
N MET A 120 -14.24 -19.62 -1.69
CA MET A 120 -14.55 -21.02 -1.34
C MET A 120 -15.63 -21.61 -2.25
N TYR A 121 -16.64 -20.82 -2.61
CA TYR A 121 -17.66 -21.22 -3.60
C TYR A 121 -17.00 -21.52 -4.95
N GLY A 122 -16.12 -20.65 -5.45
CA GLY A 122 -15.38 -20.87 -6.69
C GLY A 122 -14.52 -22.12 -6.68
N LEU A 123 -13.89 -22.45 -5.52
CA LEU A 123 -13.15 -23.71 -5.34
C LEU A 123 -14.08 -24.94 -5.41
N ARG A 124 -15.24 -24.89 -4.73
CA ARG A 124 -16.18 -26.02 -4.66
C ARG A 124 -16.89 -26.28 -5.97
N THR A 125 -17.23 -25.24 -6.72
CA THR A 125 -17.91 -25.36 -8.03
C THR A 125 -16.98 -25.71 -9.18
N GLY A 126 -15.68 -25.81 -8.94
CA GLY A 126 -14.68 -26.14 -9.96
C GLY A 126 -14.42 -25.03 -10.96
N VAL A 127 -14.92 -23.80 -10.73
CA VAL A 127 -14.65 -22.63 -11.59
C VAL A 127 -13.14 -22.40 -11.74
N PHE A 128 -12.38 -22.67 -10.71
CA PHE A 128 -10.93 -22.53 -10.73
C PHE A 128 -10.21 -23.75 -11.35
N LYS A 129 -10.94 -24.76 -11.79
CA LYS A 129 -10.37 -26.03 -12.31
C LYS A 129 -9.36 -26.64 -11.32
N ASN A 130 -8.19 -26.98 -11.80
CA ASN A 130 -7.10 -27.53 -10.98
C ASN A 130 -6.18 -26.44 -10.39
N ASN A 131 -6.52 -25.16 -10.54
CA ASN A 131 -5.76 -24.06 -9.98
C ASN A 131 -6.16 -23.82 -8.50
N GLY A 132 -5.23 -23.30 -7.69
CA GLY A 132 -5.49 -23.00 -6.28
C GLY A 132 -5.32 -24.18 -5.31
N HIS A 133 -5.01 -25.34 -5.81
CA HIS A 133 -4.59 -26.45 -4.96
C HIS A 133 -3.14 -26.26 -4.49
N SER A 134 -2.83 -26.85 -3.33
CA SER A 134 -1.48 -26.87 -2.77
C SER A 134 -0.47 -27.33 -3.84
N PRO A 135 0.72 -26.71 -3.95
CA PRO A 135 1.72 -27.10 -4.94
C PRO A 135 1.96 -28.60 -4.88
N ASN A 136 2.07 -29.19 -6.07
CA ASN A 136 2.05 -30.62 -6.37
C ASN A 136 2.58 -31.47 -5.19
N PRO A 137 1.74 -32.32 -4.55
CA PRO A 137 2.15 -33.17 -3.44
C PRO A 137 3.37 -34.03 -3.75
N LYS A 138 3.59 -34.36 -5.04
CA LYS A 138 4.75 -35.15 -5.48
C LYS A 138 6.09 -34.38 -5.32
N LEU A 139 6.11 -33.05 -5.62
CA LEU A 139 7.32 -32.24 -5.41
C LEU A 139 7.58 -31.95 -3.92
N LEU A 140 6.51 -31.75 -3.15
CA LEU A 140 6.60 -31.61 -1.71
C LEU A 140 7.02 -32.92 -1.08
N ASN A 141 6.43 -34.06 -1.50
CA ASN A 141 6.79 -35.40 -1.04
C ASN A 141 8.20 -35.82 -1.49
N ALA A 142 8.69 -35.39 -2.65
CA ALA A 142 10.07 -35.62 -3.07
C ALA A 142 11.07 -34.84 -2.20
N LYS A 143 10.79 -33.59 -1.84
CA LYS A 143 11.59 -32.82 -0.86
C LYS A 143 11.51 -33.44 0.55
N ILE A 144 10.34 -33.93 0.94
CA ILE A 144 10.13 -34.63 2.21
C ILE A 144 10.78 -35.98 2.20
N ALA A 145 10.76 -36.71 1.08
CA ALA A 145 11.45 -38.00 0.93
C ALA A 145 12.99 -37.85 0.97
N ALA A 146 13.55 -36.75 0.46
CA ALA A 146 14.95 -36.41 0.58
C ALA A 146 15.43 -36.14 2.02
N LEU A 147 14.50 -35.93 2.94
CA LEU A 147 14.74 -35.75 4.39
C LEU A 147 14.54 -37.07 5.18
N ARG A 148 14.33 -38.22 4.52
CA ARG A 148 14.23 -39.52 5.16
C ARG A 148 15.55 -40.29 5.00
N ASN A 149 15.96 -41.00 6.07
CA ASN A 149 17.09 -41.93 6.01
C ASN A 149 16.73 -43.20 5.19
N GLU A 150 17.71 -44.02 4.92
CA GLU A 150 17.53 -45.29 4.20
C GLU A 150 16.52 -46.25 4.87
N LYS A 151 16.19 -46.04 6.16
CA LYS A 151 15.18 -46.79 6.90
C LYS A 151 13.77 -46.14 6.82
N GLY A 152 13.62 -45.06 6.05
CA GLY A 152 12.35 -44.35 5.88
C GLY A 152 11.96 -43.44 7.06
N GLU A 153 12.83 -43.27 8.06
CA GLU A 153 12.62 -42.44 9.21
C GLU A 153 12.99 -40.97 8.90
N TYR A 154 12.27 -40.03 9.46
CA TYR A 154 12.53 -38.59 9.31
C TYR A 154 13.82 -38.20 10.03
N VAL A 155 14.85 -37.78 9.29
CA VAL A 155 16.15 -37.37 9.85
C VAL A 155 16.17 -35.91 10.33
N GLY A 156 15.14 -35.14 10.03
CA GLY A 156 14.98 -33.78 10.50
C GLY A 156 13.87 -33.71 11.53
N GLY A 157 14.19 -33.27 12.74
CA GLY A 157 13.27 -33.26 13.88
C GLY A 157 11.88 -32.74 13.58
N GLY A 158 10.97 -33.62 13.43
CA GLY A 158 9.62 -33.67 13.89
C GLY A 158 8.53 -32.75 13.28
N MET A 159 8.79 -31.65 12.64
CA MET A 159 7.71 -30.77 12.20
C MET A 159 7.57 -30.76 10.68
N THR A 160 6.37 -31.09 10.15
CA THR A 160 6.14 -30.94 8.70
C THR A 160 6.26 -29.47 8.32
N LEU A 161 6.70 -29.17 7.06
CA LEU A 161 6.80 -27.78 6.56
C LEU A 161 5.48 -27.02 6.76
N LYS A 162 4.34 -27.69 6.60
CA LYS A 162 3.01 -27.13 6.84
C LYS A 162 2.83 -26.74 8.30
N THR A 163 3.14 -27.61 9.23
CA THR A 163 3.04 -27.37 10.69
C THR A 163 4.02 -26.27 11.10
N ALA A 164 5.27 -26.31 10.60
CA ALA A 164 6.28 -25.29 10.85
C ALA A 164 5.81 -23.90 10.37
N THR A 165 5.15 -23.84 9.20
CA THR A 165 4.59 -22.59 8.69
C THR A 165 3.49 -22.06 9.61
N TYR A 166 2.55 -22.90 10.06
CA TYR A 166 1.48 -22.46 10.97
C TYR A 166 2.02 -22.03 12.33
N VAL A 167 2.90 -22.83 12.93
CA VAL A 167 3.52 -22.50 14.21
C VAL A 167 4.36 -21.23 14.10
N GLY A 168 5.22 -21.14 13.06
CA GLY A 168 6.01 -19.93 12.82
C GLY A 168 5.14 -18.68 12.63
N THR A 169 4.06 -18.79 11.87
CA THR A 169 3.11 -17.67 11.69
C THR A 169 2.46 -17.28 13.02
N PHE A 170 2.05 -18.24 13.82
CA PHE A 170 1.44 -17.98 15.14
C PHE A 170 2.46 -17.33 16.10
N LEU A 171 3.70 -17.78 16.11
CA LEU A 171 4.78 -17.20 16.91
C LEU A 171 5.20 -15.80 16.45
N LEU A 172 4.96 -15.45 15.18
CA LEU A 172 5.22 -14.10 14.68
C LEU A 172 4.22 -13.06 15.21
N ILE A 173 3.02 -13.45 15.61
CA ILE A 173 2.01 -12.50 16.13
C ILE A 173 2.54 -11.73 17.35
N PRO A 174 3.01 -12.37 18.44
CA PRO A 174 3.56 -11.65 19.57
C PRO A 174 4.81 -10.86 19.22
N VAL A 175 5.67 -11.37 18.31
CA VAL A 175 6.86 -10.64 17.87
C VAL A 175 6.47 -9.34 17.17
N ILE A 176 5.50 -9.39 16.25
CA ILE A 176 5.02 -8.19 15.55
C ILE A 176 4.32 -7.26 16.55
N PHE A 177 3.53 -7.80 17.48
CA PHE A 177 2.91 -7.01 18.55
C PHE A 177 3.96 -6.21 19.33
N PHE A 178 5.02 -6.87 19.82
CA PHE A 178 6.10 -6.19 20.54
C PHE A 178 6.84 -5.16 19.67
N LEU A 179 7.11 -5.49 18.42
CA LEU A 179 7.77 -4.56 17.49
C LEU A 179 6.89 -3.33 17.24
N LEU A 180 5.57 -3.49 17.10
CA LEU A 180 4.66 -2.37 16.87
C LEU A 180 4.46 -1.54 18.15
N SER A 181 4.18 -2.18 19.30
CA SER A 181 3.87 -1.46 20.54
C SER A 181 5.07 -0.76 21.18
N PHE A 182 6.27 -1.33 21.06
CA PHE A 182 7.49 -0.77 21.65
C PHE A 182 8.42 -0.16 20.61
N GLY A 183 8.55 -0.80 19.45
CA GLY A 183 9.45 -0.37 18.39
C GLY A 183 8.96 0.86 17.61
N SER A 184 7.67 1.18 17.67
CA SER A 184 7.10 2.39 17.07
C SER A 184 7.30 3.65 17.90
N LYS A 185 7.65 3.50 19.20
CA LYS A 185 7.87 4.65 20.07
C LYS A 185 9.10 5.45 19.62
N PRO A 186 9.05 6.79 19.74
CA PRO A 186 10.20 7.62 19.43
C PRO A 186 11.42 7.23 20.27
N LEU A 187 12.56 7.03 19.60
CA LEU A 187 13.83 6.67 20.24
C LEU A 187 14.86 7.78 20.12
N LEU A 188 14.90 8.44 18.98
CA LEU A 188 15.83 9.52 18.66
C LEU A 188 15.08 10.69 18.04
N TYR A 189 15.63 11.89 18.17
CA TYR A 189 15.04 13.12 17.63
C TYR A 189 16.04 13.86 16.71
N PRO A 190 16.57 13.22 15.65
CA PRO A 190 17.48 13.89 14.74
C PRO A 190 16.76 15.04 14.02
N TRP A 191 17.37 16.22 14.06
CA TRP A 191 16.82 17.44 13.43
C TRP A 191 15.38 17.78 13.86
N GLY A 192 15.00 17.43 15.09
CA GLY A 192 13.65 17.66 15.61
C GLY A 192 12.58 16.69 15.10
N LYS A 193 12.97 15.65 14.36
CA LYS A 193 12.05 14.61 13.85
C LYS A 193 12.09 13.36 14.71
N GLU A 194 10.93 12.75 14.90
CA GLU A 194 10.81 11.51 15.65
C GLU A 194 11.29 10.31 14.83
N LEU A 195 12.33 9.64 15.29
CA LEU A 195 12.84 8.40 14.74
C LEU A 195 12.61 7.25 15.72
N SER A 196 11.89 6.24 15.31
CA SER A 196 11.60 5.05 16.10
C SER A 196 12.61 3.93 15.84
N PHE A 197 12.59 2.88 16.68
CA PHE A 197 13.40 1.68 16.47
C PHE A 197 13.04 0.98 15.14
N LEU A 198 11.75 0.94 14.77
CA LEU A 198 11.30 0.39 13.49
C LEU A 198 11.86 1.15 12.29
N ASP A 199 11.97 2.47 12.40
CA ASP A 199 12.55 3.31 11.35
C ASP A 199 14.03 2.97 11.13
N ILE A 200 14.78 2.76 12.22
CA ILE A 200 16.19 2.35 12.18
C ILE A 200 16.32 0.95 11.52
N ILE A 201 15.45 0.00 11.87
CA ILE A 201 15.43 -1.31 11.24
C ILE A 201 15.21 -1.17 9.73
N LEU A 202 14.25 -0.36 9.31
CA LEU A 202 13.93 -0.16 7.90
C LEU A 202 15.11 0.45 7.13
N PHE A 203 15.75 1.50 7.65
CA PHE A 203 16.95 2.06 7.03
C PHE A 203 18.09 1.04 6.96
N SER A 204 18.27 0.25 8.01
CA SER A 204 19.28 -0.81 8.05
C SER A 204 19.00 -1.89 7.00
N MET A 205 17.74 -2.28 6.83
CA MET A 205 17.32 -3.23 5.80
C MET A 205 17.60 -2.70 4.39
N VAL A 206 17.24 -1.44 4.11
CA VAL A 206 17.53 -0.82 2.81
C VAL A 206 19.04 -0.79 2.55
N GLY A 207 19.83 -0.35 3.52
CA GLY A 207 21.29 -0.32 3.42
C GLY A 207 21.89 -1.72 3.18
N TYR A 208 21.42 -2.73 3.94
CA TYR A 208 21.86 -4.11 3.76
C TYR A 208 21.52 -4.66 2.36
N MET A 209 20.31 -4.39 1.87
CA MET A 209 19.88 -4.88 0.56
C MET A 209 20.69 -4.23 -0.58
N ILE A 210 20.98 -2.93 -0.49
CA ILE A 210 21.85 -2.23 -1.45
C ILE A 210 23.26 -2.80 -1.40
N TYR A 211 23.81 -3.01 -0.20
CA TYR A 211 25.11 -3.66 -0.02
C TYR A 211 25.15 -5.06 -0.64
N TYR A 212 24.14 -5.89 -0.36
CA TYR A 212 24.03 -7.24 -0.91
C TYR A 212 23.96 -7.24 -2.44
N LEU A 213 23.09 -6.40 -3.04
CA LEU A 213 22.98 -6.30 -4.50
C LEU A 213 24.27 -5.81 -5.15
N SER A 214 24.96 -4.88 -4.51
CA SER A 214 26.25 -4.37 -4.97
C SER A 214 27.36 -5.45 -4.91
N ARG A 215 27.37 -6.24 -3.84
CA ARG A 215 28.32 -7.37 -3.68
C ARG A 215 28.02 -8.49 -4.69
N TYR A 216 26.75 -8.89 -4.81
CA TYR A 216 26.29 -9.89 -5.78
C TYR A 216 26.58 -9.43 -7.21
N GLY A 217 26.38 -8.18 -7.52
CA GLY A 217 26.68 -7.59 -8.84
C GLY A 217 28.12 -7.80 -9.28
N LYS A 218 29.08 -7.82 -8.34
CA LYS A 218 30.50 -8.09 -8.63
C LYS A 218 30.80 -9.53 -8.97
N THR A 219 29.87 -10.47 -8.69
CA THR A 219 30.02 -11.90 -8.99
C THR A 219 29.43 -12.36 -10.32
N ILE A 220 28.72 -11.44 -11.02
CA ILE A 220 28.04 -11.70 -12.29
C ILE A 220 28.68 -10.91 -13.43
N THR A 221 28.17 -11.09 -14.64
CA THR A 221 28.66 -10.34 -15.82
C THR A 221 28.45 -8.83 -15.67
N LYS A 222 29.30 -8.01 -16.31
CA LYS A 222 29.18 -6.56 -16.31
C LYS A 222 27.77 -6.10 -16.72
N ALA A 223 27.20 -6.68 -17.78
CA ALA A 223 25.83 -6.38 -18.23
C ALA A 223 24.78 -6.74 -17.17
N GLY A 224 24.96 -7.82 -16.40
CA GLY A 224 24.11 -8.19 -15.29
C GLY A 224 24.19 -7.18 -14.14
N TYR A 225 25.40 -6.71 -13.82
CA TYR A 225 25.61 -5.70 -12.78
C TYR A 225 25.01 -4.34 -13.17
N ASP A 226 25.15 -3.94 -14.43
CA ASP A 226 24.55 -2.68 -14.90
C ASP A 226 23.02 -2.72 -14.81
N LYS A 227 22.40 -3.86 -15.09
CA LYS A 227 20.94 -4.07 -14.84
C LYS A 227 20.58 -3.92 -13.37
N LEU A 228 21.39 -4.45 -12.44
CA LEU A 228 21.16 -4.27 -11.00
C LEU A 228 21.29 -2.82 -10.56
N LYS A 229 22.24 -2.06 -11.12
CA LYS A 229 22.37 -0.61 -10.86
C LYS A 229 21.12 0.14 -11.31
N VAL A 230 20.57 -0.20 -12.48
CA VAL A 230 19.32 0.40 -12.97
C VAL A 230 18.17 0.07 -11.99
N ILE A 231 18.08 -1.15 -11.49
CA ILE A 231 17.05 -1.51 -10.49
C ILE A 231 17.22 -0.69 -9.21
N MET A 232 18.44 -0.54 -8.69
CA MET A 232 18.71 0.26 -7.50
C MET A 232 18.35 1.75 -7.71
N LEU A 233 18.64 2.30 -8.90
CA LEU A 233 18.24 3.65 -9.25
C LEU A 233 16.72 3.79 -9.31
N LEU A 234 16.04 2.87 -9.99
CA LEU A 234 14.58 2.85 -10.08
C LEU A 234 13.91 2.70 -8.71
N PHE A 235 14.54 1.98 -7.77
CA PHE A 235 14.08 1.87 -6.38
C PHE A 235 13.98 3.25 -5.71
N PHE A 236 15.02 4.08 -5.83
CA PHE A 236 15.00 5.42 -5.25
C PHE A 236 13.96 6.33 -5.90
N TYR A 237 13.86 6.30 -7.25
CA TYR A 237 12.81 7.06 -7.94
C TYR A 237 11.41 6.58 -7.56
N SER A 238 11.21 5.28 -7.41
CA SER A 238 9.95 4.72 -6.93
C SER A 238 9.65 5.17 -5.50
N ALA A 239 10.64 5.08 -4.60
CA ALA A 239 10.48 5.53 -3.21
C ALA A 239 10.13 7.02 -3.15
N LEU A 240 10.81 7.86 -3.94
CA LEU A 240 10.55 9.30 -4.01
C LEU A 240 9.12 9.59 -4.49
N PHE A 241 8.68 8.98 -5.59
CA PHE A 241 7.33 9.14 -6.10
C PHE A 241 6.28 8.74 -5.05
N TRP A 242 6.41 7.54 -4.49
CA TRP A 242 5.47 7.03 -3.51
C TRP A 242 5.50 7.81 -2.19
N THR A 243 6.63 8.41 -1.80
CA THR A 243 6.73 9.29 -0.62
C THR A 243 5.70 10.41 -0.69
N PHE A 244 5.64 11.09 -1.82
CA PHE A 244 4.71 12.20 -1.98
C PHE A 244 3.29 11.74 -2.30
N PHE A 245 3.15 10.67 -3.08
CA PHE A 245 1.83 10.12 -3.41
C PHE A 245 1.07 9.63 -2.17
N GLU A 246 1.74 8.94 -1.26
CA GLU A 246 1.14 8.38 -0.03
C GLU A 246 0.82 9.44 1.03
N LEU A 247 1.18 10.71 0.82
CA LEU A 247 0.68 11.82 1.64
C LEU A 247 -0.86 11.96 1.54
N ALA A 248 -1.48 11.36 0.54
CA ALA A 248 -2.93 11.25 0.44
C ALA A 248 -3.57 10.63 1.69
N GLY A 249 -2.91 9.62 2.30
CA GLY A 249 -3.38 8.94 3.52
C GLY A 249 -2.96 9.62 4.84
N SER A 250 -2.26 10.75 4.78
CA SER A 250 -1.77 11.47 5.96
C SER A 250 -2.02 12.97 5.82
N ALA A 251 -1.02 13.74 5.39
CA ALA A 251 -1.08 15.21 5.31
C ALA A 251 -2.28 15.73 4.49
N ILE A 252 -2.57 15.10 3.33
CA ILE A 252 -3.71 15.54 2.50
C ILE A 252 -5.05 15.19 3.15
N THR A 253 -5.15 14.07 3.88
CA THR A 253 -6.37 13.75 4.62
C THR A 253 -6.61 14.75 5.76
N VAL A 254 -5.56 15.12 6.51
CA VAL A 254 -5.67 16.15 7.56
C VAL A 254 -6.04 17.50 6.95
N TYR A 255 -5.36 17.92 5.87
CA TYR A 255 -5.73 19.13 5.11
C TYR A 255 -7.20 19.10 4.65
N THR A 256 -7.68 17.96 4.17
CA THR A 256 -9.07 17.79 3.73
C THR A 256 -10.05 17.99 4.89
N GLU A 257 -9.69 17.49 6.09
CA GLU A 257 -10.51 17.64 7.28
C GLU A 257 -10.56 19.09 7.76
N THR A 258 -9.42 19.77 7.81
CA THR A 258 -9.28 21.11 8.43
C THR A 258 -9.56 22.25 7.48
N ASN A 259 -9.26 22.13 6.19
CA ASN A 259 -9.18 23.24 5.25
C ASN A 259 -10.00 23.06 3.96
N VAL A 260 -10.73 21.96 3.76
CA VAL A 260 -11.52 21.78 2.53
C VAL A 260 -13.00 21.89 2.82
N ASN A 261 -13.70 22.71 2.03
CA ASN A 261 -15.16 22.72 2.03
C ASN A 261 -15.67 21.42 1.40
N LYS A 262 -16.13 20.50 2.26
CA LYS A 262 -16.55 19.13 1.91
C LYS A 262 -18.02 19.03 1.53
N THR A 263 -18.75 20.15 1.47
CA THR A 263 -20.18 20.18 1.17
C THR A 263 -20.44 19.94 -0.32
N VAL A 264 -21.18 18.89 -0.63
CA VAL A 264 -21.59 18.55 -1.98
C VAL A 264 -23.09 18.79 -2.14
N PRO A 265 -23.51 19.55 -3.16
CA PRO A 265 -24.93 19.75 -3.41
C PRO A 265 -25.68 18.43 -3.47
N TYR A 266 -26.83 18.34 -2.81
CA TYR A 266 -27.71 17.16 -2.72
C TYR A 266 -27.18 15.95 -1.92
N LEU A 267 -25.87 15.86 -1.63
CA LEU A 267 -25.28 14.76 -0.85
C LEU A 267 -24.96 15.17 0.59
N GLY A 268 -24.92 16.48 0.87
CA GLY A 268 -24.52 17.00 2.18
C GLY A 268 -23.00 17.07 2.35
N GLU A 269 -22.54 17.07 3.59
CA GLU A 269 -21.10 17.08 3.92
C GLU A 269 -20.52 15.68 3.88
N LEU A 270 -19.45 15.53 3.08
CA LEU A 270 -18.70 14.28 3.00
C LEU A 270 -17.61 14.22 4.09
N SER A 271 -17.28 13.03 4.58
CA SER A 271 -16.16 12.86 5.48
C SER A 271 -14.81 12.90 4.72
N SER A 272 -13.74 13.33 5.38
CA SER A 272 -12.40 13.42 4.76
C SER A 272 -11.92 12.06 4.24
N SER A 273 -12.25 10.96 4.95
CA SER A 273 -11.89 9.60 4.52
C SER A 273 -12.55 9.20 3.21
N GLN A 274 -13.73 9.71 2.87
CA GLN A 274 -14.41 9.39 1.60
C GLN A 274 -13.64 9.94 0.40
N PHE A 275 -12.89 11.04 0.55
CA PHE A 275 -12.05 11.59 -0.51
C PHE A 275 -10.87 10.68 -0.89
N MET A 276 -10.45 9.75 -0.03
CA MET A 276 -9.49 8.71 -0.39
C MET A 276 -10.00 7.78 -1.52
N GLY A 277 -11.32 7.73 -1.72
CA GLY A 277 -11.94 7.01 -2.84
C GLY A 277 -11.78 7.72 -4.20
N VAL A 278 -11.39 8.99 -4.23
CA VAL A 278 -11.28 9.77 -5.48
C VAL A 278 -10.19 9.21 -6.41
N ASN A 279 -9.02 8.86 -5.87
CA ASN A 279 -7.94 8.27 -6.67
C ASN A 279 -8.37 6.94 -7.32
N PRO A 280 -8.89 5.92 -6.61
CA PRO A 280 -9.41 4.70 -7.24
C PRO A 280 -10.52 4.95 -8.26
N LEU A 281 -11.39 5.93 -8.02
CA LEU A 281 -12.41 6.32 -8.99
C LEU A 281 -11.76 6.83 -10.29
N TYR A 282 -10.79 7.73 -10.18
CA TYR A 282 -10.04 8.22 -11.34
C TYR A 282 -9.29 7.09 -12.05
N ILE A 283 -8.72 6.13 -11.34
CA ILE A 283 -8.09 4.96 -11.96
C ILE A 283 -9.10 4.18 -12.81
N ILE A 284 -10.28 3.88 -12.25
CA ILE A 284 -11.34 3.15 -12.96
C ILE A 284 -11.73 3.87 -14.25
N LEU A 285 -11.87 5.19 -14.20
CA LEU A 285 -12.27 6.02 -15.34
C LEU A 285 -11.14 6.21 -16.37
N LEU A 286 -9.89 6.38 -15.92
CA LEU A 286 -8.78 6.76 -16.76
C LEU A 286 -7.97 5.60 -17.32
N VAL A 287 -7.97 4.41 -16.72
CA VAL A 287 -7.25 3.23 -17.23
C VAL A 287 -7.62 2.91 -18.68
N PRO A 288 -8.90 2.89 -19.10
CA PRO A 288 -9.25 2.67 -20.52
C PRO A 288 -8.66 3.74 -21.46
N VAL A 289 -8.67 5.01 -21.02
CA VAL A 289 -8.13 6.15 -21.76
C VAL A 289 -6.62 6.02 -21.92
N PHE A 290 -5.90 5.70 -20.83
CA PHE A 290 -4.45 5.50 -20.84
C PHE A 290 -4.05 4.30 -21.71
N ASN A 291 -4.77 3.21 -21.64
CA ASN A 291 -4.55 2.05 -22.53
C ASN A 291 -4.70 2.43 -24.01
N TYR A 292 -5.67 3.28 -24.34
CA TYR A 292 -5.83 3.79 -25.69
C TYR A 292 -4.66 4.69 -26.10
N ILE A 293 -4.26 5.64 -25.23
CA ILE A 293 -3.14 6.57 -25.47
C ILE A 293 -1.84 5.79 -25.71
N TRP A 294 -1.47 4.86 -24.83
CA TRP A 294 -0.25 4.06 -24.98
C TRP A 294 -0.25 3.21 -26.25
N LYS A 295 -1.39 2.61 -26.60
CA LYS A 295 -1.54 1.85 -27.83
C LYS A 295 -1.41 2.76 -29.08
N TYR A 296 -1.95 3.96 -29.03
CA TYR A 296 -1.82 4.95 -30.10
C TYR A 296 -0.39 5.41 -30.29
N LEU A 297 0.29 5.81 -29.21
CA LEU A 297 1.70 6.26 -29.23
C LEU A 297 2.63 5.14 -29.71
N LYS A 298 2.40 3.91 -29.29
CA LYS A 298 3.14 2.74 -29.76
C LYS A 298 2.98 2.50 -31.27
N ARG A 299 1.75 2.63 -31.78
CA ARG A 299 1.49 2.54 -33.22
C ARG A 299 2.20 3.63 -34.04
N LYS A 300 2.32 4.83 -33.47
CA LYS A 300 3.03 5.96 -34.05
C LYS A 300 4.56 5.86 -33.87
N LYS A 301 5.09 4.87 -33.14
CA LYS A 301 6.51 4.71 -32.78
C LYS A 301 7.09 5.89 -31.98
N ILE A 302 6.25 6.60 -31.24
CA ILE A 302 6.60 7.73 -30.36
C ILE A 302 6.27 7.42 -28.88
N GLU A 303 6.14 6.14 -28.52
CA GLU A 303 5.89 5.74 -27.14
C GLU A 303 7.08 6.16 -26.27
N PRO A 304 6.86 6.89 -25.16
CA PRO A 304 7.92 7.27 -24.24
C PRO A 304 8.64 6.05 -23.66
N SER A 305 9.94 6.15 -23.47
CA SER A 305 10.72 5.13 -22.77
C SER A 305 10.26 4.98 -21.31
N ALA A 306 10.61 3.86 -20.66
CA ALA A 306 10.26 3.66 -19.25
C ALA A 306 10.76 4.80 -18.34
N PRO A 307 12.04 5.27 -18.43
CA PRO A 307 12.48 6.42 -17.64
C PRO A 307 11.67 7.70 -17.93
N MET A 308 11.31 7.95 -19.19
CA MET A 308 10.49 9.11 -19.55
C MET A 308 9.08 9.03 -18.94
N LYS A 309 8.47 7.84 -18.90
CA LYS A 309 7.17 7.65 -18.21
C LYS A 309 7.29 7.94 -16.72
N PHE A 310 8.40 7.54 -16.09
CA PHE A 310 8.68 7.88 -14.69
C PHE A 310 8.81 9.40 -14.49
N ALA A 311 9.56 10.09 -15.34
CA ALA A 311 9.72 11.54 -15.27
C ALA A 311 8.38 12.26 -15.44
N ILE A 312 7.58 11.91 -16.46
CA ILE A 312 6.24 12.48 -16.68
C ILE A 312 5.36 12.24 -15.46
N GLY A 313 5.36 11.03 -14.89
CA GLY A 313 4.57 10.70 -13.71
C GLY A 313 4.96 11.55 -12.50
N THR A 314 6.25 11.75 -12.29
CA THR A 314 6.77 12.57 -11.19
C THR A 314 6.43 14.05 -11.38
N ILE A 315 6.54 14.59 -12.60
CA ILE A 315 6.13 15.97 -12.91
C ILE A 315 4.64 16.17 -12.61
N LEU A 316 3.78 15.26 -13.07
CA LEU A 316 2.35 15.34 -12.84
C LEU A 316 2.01 15.32 -11.34
N LEU A 317 2.70 14.47 -10.57
CA LEU A 317 2.56 14.43 -9.11
C LEU A 317 2.94 15.78 -8.48
N GLY A 318 4.10 16.34 -8.86
CA GLY A 318 4.55 17.64 -8.35
C GLY A 318 3.61 18.78 -8.73
N LEU A 319 3.11 18.80 -9.97
CA LEU A 319 2.10 19.77 -10.41
C LEU A 319 0.80 19.64 -9.59
N GLY A 320 0.41 18.43 -9.19
CA GLY A 320 -0.74 18.20 -8.34
C GLY A 320 -0.61 18.90 -6.98
N PHE A 321 0.60 18.94 -6.41
CA PHE A 321 0.83 19.64 -5.14
C PHE A 321 0.66 21.14 -5.24
N PHE A 322 0.88 21.76 -6.40
CA PHE A 322 0.59 23.19 -6.57
C PHE A 322 -0.90 23.52 -6.59
N ALA A 323 -1.78 22.55 -6.82
CA ALA A 323 -3.23 22.79 -6.73
C ALA A 323 -3.67 23.24 -5.32
N PHE A 324 -2.99 22.79 -4.26
CA PHE A 324 -3.33 23.16 -2.89
C PHE A 324 -3.07 24.65 -2.59
N PRO A 325 -1.83 25.19 -2.74
CA PRO A 325 -1.61 26.63 -2.51
C PRO A 325 -2.36 27.52 -3.50
N ILE A 326 -2.58 27.08 -4.75
CA ILE A 326 -3.45 27.82 -5.69
C ILE A 326 -4.88 27.84 -5.14
N GLY A 327 -5.40 26.73 -4.63
CA GLY A 327 -6.69 26.67 -3.98
C GLY A 327 -6.79 27.58 -2.76
N GLY A 328 -5.70 27.72 -2.01
CA GLY A 328 -5.59 28.63 -0.87
C GLY A 328 -5.85 30.11 -1.24
N LEU A 329 -5.56 30.53 -2.48
CA LEU A 329 -5.89 31.87 -2.97
C LEU A 329 -7.41 32.14 -3.10
N PHE A 330 -8.20 31.07 -3.14
CA PHE A 330 -9.65 31.10 -3.23
C PHE A 330 -10.33 30.67 -1.92
N ALA A 331 -9.56 30.55 -0.84
CA ALA A 331 -10.11 30.15 0.45
C ALA A 331 -10.96 31.27 1.07
N ASP A 332 -12.09 30.89 1.67
CA ASP A 332 -12.90 31.74 2.51
C ASP A 332 -12.80 31.26 3.97
N ALA A 333 -12.38 32.13 4.89
CA ALA A 333 -12.12 31.82 6.30
C ALA A 333 -11.26 30.55 6.52
N GLY A 334 -10.25 30.32 5.65
CA GLY A 334 -9.38 29.15 5.69
C GLY A 334 -9.94 27.89 5.00
N MET A 335 -11.15 27.96 4.46
CA MET A 335 -11.81 26.83 3.78
C MET A 335 -11.64 26.93 2.26
N VAL A 336 -10.95 25.96 1.67
CA VAL A 336 -10.61 25.88 0.25
C VAL A 336 -11.73 25.17 -0.52
N PRO A 337 -12.11 25.65 -1.72
CA PRO A 337 -13.04 24.94 -2.57
C PRO A 337 -12.54 23.53 -2.94
N MET A 338 -13.39 22.52 -2.79
CA MET A 338 -13.09 21.10 -3.02
C MET A 338 -12.50 20.81 -4.41
N VAL A 339 -12.80 21.62 -5.42
CA VAL A 339 -12.34 21.42 -6.80
C VAL A 339 -10.81 21.34 -6.88
N PHE A 340 -10.07 22.08 -6.05
CA PHE A 340 -8.61 22.07 -6.03
C PHE A 340 -8.06 20.74 -5.49
N LEU A 341 -8.70 20.14 -4.49
CA LEU A 341 -8.41 18.79 -4.01
C LEU A 341 -8.65 17.75 -5.12
N LEU A 342 -9.76 17.86 -5.85
CA LEU A 342 -10.06 16.96 -6.96
C LEU A 342 -9.05 17.09 -8.11
N ILE A 343 -8.58 18.30 -8.42
CA ILE A 343 -7.52 18.54 -9.41
C ILE A 343 -6.20 17.92 -8.93
N ALA A 344 -5.84 18.09 -7.67
CA ALA A 344 -4.65 17.45 -7.09
C ALA A 344 -4.71 15.93 -7.25
N TYR A 345 -5.79 15.29 -6.82
CA TYR A 345 -5.98 13.84 -6.99
C TYR A 345 -5.97 13.40 -8.45
N LEU A 346 -6.54 14.20 -9.37
CA LEU A 346 -6.49 13.92 -10.80
C LEU A 346 -5.04 13.87 -11.30
N LEU A 347 -4.24 14.89 -11.01
CA LEU A 347 -2.84 14.97 -11.44
C LEU A 347 -1.98 13.87 -10.80
N HIS A 348 -2.19 13.57 -9.52
CA HIS A 348 -1.53 12.46 -8.82
C HIS A 348 -1.87 11.13 -9.48
N THR A 349 -3.15 10.88 -9.82
CA THR A 349 -3.60 9.66 -10.48
C THR A 349 -3.03 9.53 -11.90
N LEU A 350 -2.99 10.62 -12.67
CA LEU A 350 -2.34 10.62 -13.99
C LEU A 350 -0.85 10.27 -13.87
N GLY A 351 -0.17 10.78 -12.83
CA GLY A 351 1.20 10.44 -12.51
C GLY A 351 1.37 8.95 -12.19
N GLU A 352 0.50 8.41 -11.34
CA GLU A 352 0.50 6.99 -10.98
C GLU A 352 0.31 6.08 -12.19
N LEU A 353 -0.61 6.40 -13.09
CA LEU A 353 -0.87 5.61 -14.29
C LEU A 353 0.30 5.61 -15.30
N CYS A 354 1.16 6.63 -15.25
CA CYS A 354 2.40 6.62 -16.02
C CYS A 354 3.46 5.68 -15.46
N LEU A 355 3.52 5.51 -14.13
CA LEU A 355 4.63 4.86 -13.41
C LEU A 355 4.31 3.41 -13.03
N SER A 356 3.13 3.15 -12.48
CA SER A 356 2.79 1.91 -11.79
C SER A 356 2.91 0.65 -12.66
N PRO A 357 2.44 0.60 -13.94
CA PRO A 357 2.55 -0.60 -14.75
C PRO A 357 3.98 -0.90 -15.21
N VAL A 358 4.85 0.13 -15.25
CA VAL A 358 6.19 0.05 -15.84
C VAL A 358 7.21 -0.51 -14.85
N GLY A 359 7.17 -0.05 -13.59
CA GLY A 359 8.18 -0.37 -12.58
C GLY A 359 8.28 -1.87 -12.31
N LEU A 360 7.18 -2.52 -11.97
CA LEU A 360 7.13 -3.94 -11.63
C LEU A 360 7.57 -4.83 -12.80
N SER A 361 7.09 -4.53 -14.01
CA SER A 361 7.45 -5.26 -15.24
C SER A 361 8.92 -5.11 -15.58
N LEU A 362 9.47 -3.90 -15.43
CA LEU A 362 10.88 -3.63 -15.74
C LEU A 362 11.82 -4.32 -14.75
N VAL A 363 11.53 -4.24 -13.46
CA VAL A 363 12.34 -4.90 -12.42
C VAL A 363 12.39 -6.41 -12.62
N THR A 364 11.26 -7.05 -12.88
CA THR A 364 11.23 -8.50 -13.15
C THR A 364 12.01 -8.91 -14.41
N LYS A 365 12.03 -8.06 -15.45
CA LYS A 365 12.79 -8.31 -16.68
C LYS A 365 14.30 -8.11 -16.51
N LEU A 366 14.71 -7.16 -15.67
CA LEU A 366 16.12 -6.83 -15.45
C LEU A 366 16.77 -7.73 -14.40
N ALA A 367 16.01 -8.26 -13.46
CA ALA A 367 16.52 -9.05 -12.35
C ALA A 367 17.15 -10.37 -12.80
N PRO A 368 18.34 -10.76 -12.26
CA PRO A 368 18.91 -12.08 -12.48
C PRO A 368 17.96 -13.16 -11.96
N LYS A 369 17.79 -14.23 -12.76
CA LYS A 369 16.84 -15.32 -12.44
C LYS A 369 17.07 -15.94 -11.06
N GLN A 370 18.33 -16.04 -10.62
CA GLN A 370 18.72 -16.67 -9.35
C GLN A 370 18.25 -15.90 -8.12
N ILE A 371 18.13 -14.56 -8.22
CA ILE A 371 17.78 -13.67 -7.10
C ILE A 371 16.53 -12.83 -7.37
N VAL A 372 15.71 -13.20 -8.36
CA VAL A 372 14.53 -12.41 -8.72
C VAL A 372 13.59 -12.17 -7.54
N GLY A 373 13.39 -13.18 -6.68
CA GLY A 373 12.56 -13.05 -5.48
C GLY A 373 13.12 -12.03 -4.48
N PHE A 374 14.44 -12.01 -4.28
CA PHE A 374 15.12 -11.03 -3.43
C PHE A 374 15.00 -9.61 -4.01
N VAL A 375 15.21 -9.46 -5.32
CA VAL A 375 15.08 -8.18 -6.02
C VAL A 375 13.65 -7.66 -5.97
N MET A 376 12.66 -8.55 -6.04
CA MET A 376 11.25 -8.17 -5.86
C MET A 376 10.95 -7.72 -4.43
N GLY A 377 11.51 -8.41 -3.42
CA GLY A 377 11.43 -7.96 -2.03
C GLY A 377 12.05 -6.57 -1.84
N PHE A 378 13.22 -6.33 -2.43
CA PHE A 378 13.84 -5.00 -2.46
C PHE A 378 12.93 -3.97 -3.12
N TRP A 379 12.33 -4.28 -4.27
CA TRP A 379 11.40 -3.38 -4.94
C TRP A 379 10.22 -2.97 -4.04
N PHE A 380 9.59 -3.93 -3.35
CA PHE A 380 8.49 -3.61 -2.43
C PHE A 380 8.93 -2.83 -1.20
N LEU A 381 10.20 -2.93 -0.80
CA LEU A 381 10.75 -2.14 0.30
C LEU A 381 10.76 -0.63 -0.03
N SER A 382 10.73 -0.24 -1.32
CA SER A 382 10.59 1.17 -1.73
C SER A 382 9.31 1.81 -1.20
N SER A 383 8.20 1.06 -1.16
CA SER A 383 6.94 1.54 -0.59
C SER A 383 7.05 1.76 0.93
N SER A 384 7.73 0.85 1.65
CA SER A 384 7.97 1.03 3.10
C SER A 384 8.87 2.24 3.38
N LEU A 385 9.90 2.44 2.56
CA LEU A 385 10.76 3.64 2.65
C LEU A 385 9.96 4.91 2.34
N ALA A 386 9.06 4.85 1.36
CA ALA A 386 8.18 5.95 1.00
C ALA A 386 7.28 6.39 2.17
N HIS A 387 6.64 5.45 2.86
CA HIS A 387 5.83 5.75 4.03
C HIS A 387 6.66 6.35 5.18
N LEU A 388 7.89 5.86 5.39
CA LEU A 388 8.79 6.43 6.39
C LEU A 388 9.19 7.87 6.05
N LEU A 389 9.56 8.14 4.81
CA LEU A 389 9.89 9.51 4.37
C LEU A 389 8.66 10.42 4.41
N GLY A 390 7.48 9.90 4.03
CA GLY A 390 6.20 10.60 4.12
C GLY A 390 5.83 10.98 5.56
N LYS A 391 6.17 10.13 6.55
CA LYS A 391 6.01 10.45 7.98
C LYS A 391 6.72 11.76 8.36
N PHE A 392 7.97 11.95 7.90
CA PHE A 392 8.71 13.17 8.22
C PHE A 392 8.09 14.42 7.59
N ILE A 393 7.51 14.30 6.40
CA ILE A 393 6.77 15.40 5.76
C ILE A 393 5.46 15.66 6.51
N ALA A 394 4.74 14.61 6.88
CA ALA A 394 3.49 14.74 7.63
C ALA A 394 3.68 15.41 9.00
N GLN A 395 4.83 15.20 9.65
CA GLN A 395 5.17 15.91 10.88
C GLN A 395 5.33 17.44 10.71
N GLU A 396 5.62 17.92 9.49
CA GLU A 396 5.64 19.36 9.18
C GLU A 396 4.24 19.93 8.95
N THR A 397 3.26 19.07 8.72
CA THR A 397 1.85 19.45 8.50
C THR A 397 0.99 19.25 9.75
N ASP A 398 1.61 19.05 10.92
CA ASP A 398 0.89 18.98 12.18
C ASP A 398 0.31 20.36 12.51
N ALA A 399 -0.99 20.50 12.28
CA ALA A 399 -1.72 21.73 12.52
C ALA A 399 -2.12 21.88 14.01
N GLY A 400 -2.03 20.81 14.82
CA GLY A 400 -2.39 20.83 16.24
C GLY A 400 -3.72 21.55 16.50
N ASP A 401 -3.72 22.52 17.41
CA ASP A 401 -4.88 23.36 17.75
C ASP A 401 -4.94 24.67 16.94
N LEU A 402 -4.29 24.75 15.77
CA LEU A 402 -4.29 25.93 14.91
C LEU A 402 -5.70 26.22 14.36
N SER A 403 -5.99 27.52 14.20
CA SER A 403 -7.19 27.93 13.45
C SER A 403 -7.10 27.47 11.98
N PRO A 404 -8.25 27.31 11.26
CA PRO A 404 -8.21 26.91 9.85
C PRO A 404 -7.35 27.83 8.95
N VAL A 405 -7.25 29.12 9.29
CA VAL A 405 -6.43 30.08 8.52
C VAL A 405 -4.94 29.81 8.74
N GLU A 406 -4.50 29.63 9.99
CA GLU A 406 -3.10 29.34 10.33
C GLU A 406 -2.68 27.95 9.81
N ALA A 407 -3.57 26.97 9.92
CA ALA A 407 -3.34 25.62 9.38
C ALA A 407 -3.15 25.66 7.85
N LEU A 408 -3.97 26.46 7.13
CA LEU A 408 -3.86 26.65 5.69
C LEU A 408 -2.49 27.23 5.27
N GLU A 409 -1.97 28.19 6.02
CA GLU A 409 -0.62 28.75 5.76
C GLU A 409 0.46 27.68 5.90
N THR A 410 0.37 26.87 6.96
CA THR A 410 1.30 25.75 7.18
C THR A 410 1.26 24.74 6.03
N PHE A 411 0.07 24.27 5.65
CA PHE A 411 -0.10 23.32 4.54
C PHE A 411 0.37 23.90 3.20
N ASN A 412 0.04 25.16 2.91
CA ASN A 412 0.47 25.82 1.66
C ASN A 412 1.98 25.90 1.56
N GLY A 413 2.66 26.20 2.67
CA GLY A 413 4.13 26.21 2.74
C GLY A 413 4.72 24.84 2.44
N VAL A 414 4.23 23.80 3.13
CA VAL A 414 4.73 22.42 2.95
C VAL A 414 4.44 21.91 1.53
N PHE A 415 3.21 22.06 1.03
CA PHE A 415 2.83 21.55 -0.30
C PHE A 415 3.52 22.31 -1.44
N THR A 416 3.80 23.61 -1.29
CA THR A 416 4.63 24.36 -2.24
C THR A 416 6.05 23.79 -2.27
N ASN A 417 6.66 23.56 -1.11
CA ASN A 417 8.01 22.98 -1.02
C ASN A 417 8.05 21.56 -1.63
N VAL A 418 7.05 20.73 -1.36
CA VAL A 418 6.91 19.39 -1.96
C VAL A 418 6.82 19.51 -3.48
N GLY A 419 5.95 20.37 -4.00
CA GLY A 419 5.81 20.60 -5.44
C GLY A 419 7.10 21.04 -6.11
N LEU A 420 7.86 21.95 -5.47
CA LEU A 420 9.17 22.40 -5.95
C LEU A 420 10.22 21.29 -5.91
N MET A 421 10.32 20.55 -4.79
CA MET A 421 11.26 19.43 -4.64
C MET A 421 11.03 18.34 -5.69
N VAL A 422 9.78 18.00 -5.94
CA VAL A 422 9.41 16.97 -6.92
C VAL A 422 9.79 17.40 -8.34
N ASN A 423 9.58 18.64 -8.70
CA ASN A 423 9.87 19.13 -10.06
C ASN A 423 11.34 19.52 -10.26
N HIS A 424 12.06 20.01 -9.24
CA HIS A 424 13.48 20.39 -9.36
C HIS A 424 14.43 19.20 -9.50
N ASN A 425 14.08 18.03 -8.95
CA ASN A 425 14.91 16.82 -9.07
C ASN A 425 14.90 16.17 -10.46
N ILE A 426 14.22 16.75 -11.43
CA ILE A 426 14.11 16.22 -12.81
C ILE A 426 15.08 16.94 -13.76
N ASP A 427 15.50 18.16 -13.42
CA ASP A 427 16.38 18.97 -14.26
C ASP A 427 17.88 18.69 -14.03
N ASN A 428 18.24 17.86 -13.06
CA ASN A 428 19.59 17.40 -12.75
C ASN A 428 19.72 15.87 -12.94
#